data_02d9b316978cdb142e46b3fa79d26f4b
#
_entry.id   02d9b316978cdb142e46b3fa79d26f4b
#
_cell.length_a   1.000
_cell.length_b   1.000
_cell.length_c   1.000
_cell.angle_alpha   90.00
_cell.angle_beta   90.00
_cell.angle_gamma   90.00
#
_symmetry.space_group_name_H-M   'P 1'
#
loop_
_entity.id
_entity.type
_entity.pdbx_description
1 polymer ?
#
loop_
_entity_poly.entity_id
_entity_poly.type
_entity_poly.pdbx_seq_one_letter_code
_entity_poly.pdbx_strand_id
1 'polypeptide(L)'
;MSKTIKKMRTKKEKFSWGNRGGCITCVGETFETLEAGYYNFYQSPTIGLYFVKARVETNKLFPLPNESTDVILNDIQKFWTLEKTYKKYGRVYRRNYLIYSAPGTGKTSLIKLMCKELIEKYNGIVLTISNADNLQLYPDALRAIRDVEPDRKIITIIEDLDAFTDEDNTYGNPVNSLLLNILDGAQTLSNVVTIATTNYIEKIAGRYKNRPSRFDLVMEFPLPNSESRRMFIEKSVLPADIKKINLDEWVKKTEGFSIDHINELILLYFVFGHTEEESFARVKKMAENNDTLVNETSTKRKVIGFKNMQSVCDAENPTPLRASKY
;
A
#
# COMPACT_ATOMS: atom_id res chain seq x y z
N MET A 1 20.99 6.41 56.12
CA MET A 1 20.55 6.77 54.75
C MET A 1 19.39 5.86 54.34
N SER A 2 18.17 6.32 54.59
CA SER A 2 16.95 5.56 54.26
C SER A 2 16.45 6.01 52.89
N LYS A 3 16.51 5.12 51.87
CA LYS A 3 15.95 5.36 50.55
C LYS A 3 14.45 5.14 50.61
N THR A 4 13.69 6.22 50.57
CA THR A 4 12.24 6.22 50.44
C THR A 4 11.86 5.72 49.04
N ILE A 5 11.41 4.46 48.94
CA ILE A 5 10.83 3.89 47.73
C ILE A 5 9.46 4.54 47.55
N LYS A 6 9.35 5.48 46.61
CA LYS A 6 8.05 6.00 46.15
C LYS A 6 7.24 4.85 45.53
N LYS A 7 6.24 4.35 46.27
CA LYS A 7 5.23 3.44 45.73
C LYS A 7 4.50 4.13 44.59
N MET A 8 4.76 3.71 43.34
CA MET A 8 3.91 4.03 42.21
C MET A 8 2.49 3.48 42.52
N ARG A 9 1.56 4.38 42.78
CA ARG A 9 0.14 4.01 42.84
C ARG A 9 -0.27 3.57 41.45
N THR A 10 -0.45 2.26 41.24
CA THR A 10 -1.16 1.72 40.10
C THR A 10 -2.58 2.28 40.13
N LYS A 11 -2.97 3.05 39.08
CA LYS A 11 -4.32 3.50 38.88
C LYS A 11 -5.17 2.24 38.79
N LYS A 12 -6.10 2.01 39.73
CA LYS A 12 -7.07 0.90 39.63
C LYS A 12 -7.88 1.12 38.37
N GLU A 13 -7.78 0.20 37.41
CA GLU A 13 -8.65 0.18 36.24
C GLU A 13 -10.09 0.13 36.71
N LYS A 14 -10.89 1.09 36.25
CA LYS A 14 -12.34 1.11 36.52
C LYS A 14 -13.00 0.29 35.42
N PHE A 15 -13.63 -0.81 35.81
CA PHE A 15 -14.47 -1.59 34.93
C PHE A 15 -15.92 -1.10 35.04
N SER A 16 -16.63 -1.15 33.91
CA SER A 16 -18.05 -0.84 33.81
C SER A 16 -18.77 -1.94 33.03
N TRP A 17 -20.11 -1.95 33.09
CA TRP A 17 -20.88 -2.89 32.30
C TRP A 17 -21.20 -2.29 30.93
N GLY A 18 -20.84 -3.00 29.88
CA GLY A 18 -21.22 -2.69 28.50
C GLY A 18 -22.36 -3.59 28.04
N ASN A 19 -23.27 -3.05 27.24
CA ASN A 19 -24.34 -3.82 26.60
C ASN A 19 -24.15 -3.79 25.09
N ARG A 20 -24.04 -4.97 24.48
CA ARG A 20 -23.97 -5.13 23.03
C ARG A 20 -25.03 -6.13 22.58
N GLY A 21 -26.08 -5.65 21.90
CA GLY A 21 -27.14 -6.51 21.39
C GLY A 21 -27.86 -7.36 22.45
N GLY A 22 -28.06 -6.83 23.65
CA GLY A 22 -28.65 -7.55 24.78
C GLY A 22 -27.66 -8.36 25.64
N CYS A 23 -26.42 -8.54 25.20
CA CYS A 23 -25.37 -9.20 25.98
C CYS A 23 -24.65 -8.17 26.87
N ILE A 24 -24.62 -8.41 28.17
CA ILE A 24 -23.94 -7.55 29.14
C ILE A 24 -22.56 -8.12 29.42
N THR A 25 -21.52 -7.32 29.22
CA THR A 25 -20.13 -7.69 29.45
C THR A 25 -19.42 -6.67 30.32
N CYS A 26 -18.41 -7.11 31.05
CA CYS A 26 -17.52 -6.21 31.79
C CYS A 26 -16.56 -5.55 30.77
N VAL A 27 -16.54 -4.22 30.75
CA VAL A 27 -15.66 -3.42 29.90
C VAL A 27 -14.81 -2.51 30.76
N GLY A 28 -13.59 -2.24 30.33
CA GLY A 28 -12.68 -1.31 30.97
C GLY A 28 -13.02 0.15 30.67
N GLU A 29 -12.04 0.87 30.14
CA GLU A 29 -12.20 2.26 29.73
C GLU A 29 -13.03 2.34 28.44
N THR A 30 -14.02 3.26 28.40
CA THR A 30 -14.81 3.54 27.19
C THR A 30 -14.49 4.93 26.68
N PHE A 31 -14.46 5.09 25.37
CA PHE A 31 -14.25 6.37 24.69
C PHE A 31 -15.13 6.46 23.45
N GLU A 32 -15.52 7.66 23.08
CA GLU A 32 -16.45 7.92 21.98
C GLU A 32 -15.76 7.98 20.62
N THR A 33 -14.46 8.25 20.60
CA THR A 33 -13.66 8.40 19.37
C THR A 33 -12.33 7.68 19.48
N LEU A 34 -11.90 7.07 18.38
CA LEU A 34 -10.52 6.59 18.24
C LEU A 34 -9.57 7.77 18.12
N GLU A 35 -8.42 7.71 18.77
CA GLU A 35 -7.34 8.67 18.50
C GLU A 35 -6.93 8.62 17.03
N ALA A 36 -6.55 9.76 16.45
CA ALA A 36 -6.00 9.79 15.11
C ALA A 36 -4.72 8.95 15.01
N GLY A 37 -4.57 8.18 13.93
CA GLY A 37 -3.40 7.34 13.75
C GLY A 37 -3.64 6.09 12.92
N TYR A 38 -2.66 5.19 12.98
CA TYR A 38 -2.70 3.92 12.29
C TYR A 38 -3.29 2.83 13.18
N TYR A 39 -4.10 1.95 12.58
CA TYR A 39 -4.72 0.83 13.28
C TYR A 39 -4.61 -0.45 12.46
N ASN A 40 -4.18 -1.51 13.12
CA ASN A 40 -4.38 -2.88 12.69
C ASN A 40 -5.69 -3.41 13.30
N PHE A 41 -6.34 -4.34 12.63
CA PHE A 41 -7.59 -4.92 13.10
C PHE A 41 -7.51 -6.44 12.99
N TYR A 42 -8.12 -7.10 13.97
CA TYR A 42 -8.03 -8.54 14.18
C TYR A 42 -9.37 -9.06 14.68
N GLN A 43 -9.56 -10.36 14.58
CA GLN A 43 -10.69 -11.07 15.17
C GLN A 43 -10.20 -12.11 16.17
N SER A 44 -10.85 -12.17 17.32
CA SER A 44 -10.60 -13.17 18.36
C SER A 44 -11.91 -13.86 18.72
N PRO A 45 -11.92 -15.18 19.00
CA PRO A 45 -13.10 -15.88 19.47
C PRO A 45 -13.70 -15.32 20.77
N THR A 46 -12.85 -14.72 21.62
CA THR A 46 -13.25 -14.22 22.94
C THR A 46 -13.64 -12.74 22.93
N ILE A 47 -12.96 -11.92 22.14
CA ILE A 47 -13.14 -10.44 22.12
C ILE A 47 -14.01 -10.01 20.94
N GLY A 48 -14.07 -10.84 19.88
CA GLY A 48 -14.65 -10.44 18.60
C GLY A 48 -13.67 -9.62 17.78
N LEU A 49 -14.18 -8.68 16.99
CA LEU A 49 -13.38 -7.72 16.24
C LEU A 49 -12.76 -6.67 17.18
N TYR A 50 -11.48 -6.42 17.07
CA TYR A 50 -10.78 -5.39 17.85
C TYR A 50 -9.70 -4.68 17.03
N PHE A 51 -9.35 -3.47 17.48
CA PHE A 51 -8.38 -2.60 16.84
C PHE A 51 -7.18 -2.40 17.75
N VAL A 52 -5.99 -2.39 17.16
CA VAL A 52 -4.73 -2.13 17.85
C VAL A 52 -4.04 -0.95 17.18
N LYS A 53 -3.81 0.13 17.95
CA LYS A 53 -3.08 1.29 17.44
C LYS A 53 -1.64 0.92 17.10
N ALA A 54 -1.24 1.11 15.86
CA ALA A 54 0.10 0.82 15.38
C ALA A 54 1.00 2.04 15.53
N ARG A 55 2.26 1.81 15.92
CA ARG A 55 3.29 2.85 15.89
C ARG A 55 3.94 2.85 14.52
N VAL A 56 3.87 3.96 13.83
CA VAL A 56 4.53 4.16 12.54
C VAL A 56 5.63 5.21 12.72
N GLU A 57 6.87 4.78 12.55
CA GLU A 57 8.00 5.70 12.62
C GLU A 57 8.08 6.52 11.33
N THR A 58 7.92 7.82 11.46
CA THR A 58 8.06 8.78 10.37
C THR A 58 9.17 9.80 10.62
N ASN A 59 9.81 9.76 11.80
CA ASN A 59 10.79 10.78 12.21
C ASN A 59 12.05 10.81 11.35
N LYS A 60 12.40 9.68 10.72
CA LYS A 60 13.55 9.57 9.81
C LYS A 60 13.16 9.76 8.34
N LEU A 61 11.87 9.86 8.06
CA LEU A 61 11.37 10.09 6.72
C LEU A 61 11.33 11.59 6.44
N PHE A 62 11.69 11.95 5.24
CA PHE A 62 11.59 13.33 4.74
C PHE A 62 11.00 13.31 3.34
N PRO A 63 10.20 14.32 2.99
CA PRO A 63 9.62 14.41 1.67
C PRO A 63 10.73 14.66 0.65
N LEU A 64 10.72 13.86 -0.42
CA LEU A 64 11.54 14.13 -1.60
C LEU A 64 10.72 14.94 -2.59
N PRO A 65 11.31 15.90 -3.30
CA PRO A 65 10.63 16.64 -4.35
C PRO A 65 10.05 15.71 -5.40
N ASN A 66 8.72 15.63 -5.47
CA ASN A 66 8.05 14.77 -6.44
C ASN A 66 6.64 15.30 -6.73
N GLU A 67 6.39 15.68 -7.97
CA GLU A 67 5.09 16.21 -8.42
C GLU A 67 3.94 15.21 -8.23
N SER A 68 4.22 13.91 -8.33
CA SER A 68 3.20 12.86 -8.16
C SER A 68 2.59 12.85 -6.76
N THR A 69 3.39 13.19 -5.74
CA THR A 69 2.93 13.28 -4.35
C THR A 69 1.90 14.37 -4.18
N ASP A 70 2.21 15.56 -4.70
CA ASP A 70 1.37 16.74 -4.57
C ASP A 70 0.03 16.55 -5.30
N VAL A 71 0.04 15.87 -6.45
CA VAL A 71 -1.17 15.55 -7.20
C VAL A 71 -2.12 14.71 -6.36
N ILE A 72 -1.63 13.63 -5.72
CA ILE A 72 -2.46 12.75 -4.90
C ILE A 72 -2.94 13.47 -3.64
N LEU A 73 -2.07 14.16 -2.93
CA LEU A 73 -2.43 14.90 -1.71
C LEU A 73 -3.51 15.95 -1.99
N ASN A 74 -3.35 16.74 -3.04
CA ASN A 74 -4.30 17.76 -3.44
C ASN A 74 -5.65 17.13 -3.83
N ASP A 75 -5.66 16.01 -4.55
CA ASP A 75 -6.89 15.31 -4.93
C ASP A 75 -7.62 14.75 -3.70
N ILE A 76 -6.91 14.15 -2.73
CA ILE A 76 -7.48 13.67 -1.47
C ILE A 76 -8.04 14.83 -0.65
N GLN A 77 -7.31 15.93 -0.53
CA GLN A 77 -7.78 17.10 0.20
C GLN A 77 -9.05 17.67 -0.42
N LYS A 78 -9.10 17.77 -1.74
CA LYS A 78 -10.28 18.21 -2.49
C LYS A 78 -11.44 17.22 -2.31
N PHE A 79 -11.19 15.91 -2.40
CA PHE A 79 -12.20 14.88 -2.20
C PHE A 79 -12.95 15.09 -0.88
N TRP A 80 -12.26 15.33 0.23
CA TRP A 80 -12.91 15.51 1.53
C TRP A 80 -13.73 16.80 1.69
N THR A 81 -13.70 17.69 0.71
CA THR A 81 -14.61 18.86 0.64
C THR A 81 -15.87 18.58 -0.17
N LEU A 82 -15.94 17.46 -0.89
CA LEU A 82 -16.95 17.19 -1.93
C LEU A 82 -18.10 16.26 -1.47
N GLU A 83 -18.22 15.92 -0.18
CA GLU A 83 -19.22 14.98 0.31
C GLU A 83 -20.64 15.32 -0.13
N LYS A 84 -21.06 16.58 0.05
CA LYS A 84 -22.40 17.05 -0.36
C LYS A 84 -22.61 16.91 -1.88
N THR A 85 -21.56 17.11 -2.66
CA THR A 85 -21.59 16.98 -4.11
C THR A 85 -21.76 15.53 -4.52
N TYR A 86 -21.01 14.60 -3.91
CA TYR A 86 -21.18 13.16 -4.14
C TYR A 86 -22.61 12.68 -3.84
N LYS A 87 -23.17 13.10 -2.67
CA LYS A 87 -24.57 12.81 -2.29
C LYS A 87 -25.56 13.36 -3.31
N LYS A 88 -25.35 14.61 -3.79
CA LYS A 88 -26.22 15.24 -4.80
C LYS A 88 -26.26 14.46 -6.11
N TYR A 89 -25.14 13.88 -6.54
CA TYR A 89 -25.05 13.08 -7.76
C TYR A 89 -25.33 11.59 -7.54
N GLY A 90 -25.76 11.16 -6.34
CA GLY A 90 -26.04 9.76 -6.01
C GLY A 90 -24.80 8.85 -6.14
N ARG A 91 -23.61 9.38 -5.91
CA ARG A 91 -22.37 8.63 -5.99
C ARG A 91 -21.90 8.20 -4.62
N VAL A 92 -21.29 7.00 -4.55
CA VAL A 92 -20.63 6.53 -3.33
C VAL A 92 -19.45 7.47 -3.01
N TYR A 93 -19.41 8.00 -1.80
CA TYR A 93 -18.39 8.96 -1.39
C TYR A 93 -17.11 8.22 -1.00
N ARG A 94 -16.32 7.87 -1.98
CA ARG A 94 -15.03 7.17 -1.85
C ARG A 94 -14.08 7.59 -2.96
N ARG A 95 -12.76 7.34 -2.76
CA ARG A 95 -11.73 7.63 -3.75
C ARG A 95 -10.64 6.57 -3.67
N ASN A 96 -10.29 5.95 -4.77
CA ASN A 96 -9.30 4.87 -4.83
C ASN A 96 -8.13 5.26 -5.73
N TYR A 97 -6.91 5.05 -5.22
CA TYR A 97 -5.65 5.33 -5.91
C TYR A 97 -4.85 4.05 -6.06
N LEU A 98 -4.24 3.85 -7.23
CA LEU A 98 -3.23 2.83 -7.47
C LEU A 98 -1.91 3.50 -7.81
N ILE A 99 -0.90 3.28 -6.97
CA ILE A 99 0.45 3.80 -7.16
C ILE A 99 1.36 2.62 -7.53
N TYR A 100 2.00 2.70 -8.69
CA TYR A 100 2.94 1.68 -9.11
C TYR A 100 4.32 2.27 -9.40
N SER A 101 5.37 1.48 -9.19
CA SER A 101 6.74 1.88 -9.51
C SER A 101 7.69 0.69 -9.48
N ALA A 102 8.90 0.88 -9.95
CA ALA A 102 9.99 -0.05 -9.70
C ALA A 102 10.22 -0.26 -8.18
N PRO A 103 10.73 -1.44 -7.77
CA PRO A 103 11.11 -1.69 -6.38
C PRO A 103 12.11 -0.65 -5.86
N GLY A 104 12.03 -0.34 -4.56
CA GLY A 104 13.00 0.51 -3.89
C GLY A 104 12.92 2.01 -4.18
N THR A 105 11.86 2.49 -4.86
CA THR A 105 11.67 3.91 -5.16
C THR A 105 11.23 4.76 -3.97
N GLY A 106 10.79 4.12 -2.86
CA GLY A 106 10.32 4.82 -1.65
C GLY A 106 8.80 4.97 -1.54
N LYS A 107 7.98 4.20 -2.29
CA LYS A 107 6.50 4.23 -2.22
C LYS A 107 5.94 4.16 -0.80
N THR A 108 6.37 3.17 -0.02
CA THR A 108 5.91 3.00 1.37
C THR A 108 6.25 4.21 2.24
N SER A 109 7.44 4.79 2.08
CA SER A 109 7.86 6.00 2.79
C SER A 109 7.00 7.20 2.43
N LEU A 110 6.70 7.36 1.14
CA LEU A 110 5.81 8.39 0.64
C LEU A 110 4.41 8.26 1.24
N ILE A 111 3.81 7.06 1.20
CA ILE A 111 2.47 6.81 1.75
C ILE A 111 2.44 7.12 3.25
N LYS A 112 3.47 6.73 4.01
CA LYS A 112 3.58 7.06 5.43
C LYS A 112 3.59 8.56 5.67
N LEU A 113 4.33 9.34 4.87
CA LEU A 113 4.37 10.80 4.98
C LEU A 113 3.02 11.43 4.62
N MET A 114 2.40 10.99 3.52
CA MET A 114 1.06 11.45 3.13
C MET A 114 0.02 11.16 4.21
N CYS A 115 0.00 9.94 4.74
CA CYS A 115 -0.93 9.57 5.79
C CYS A 115 -0.69 10.35 7.08
N LYS A 116 0.56 10.65 7.45
CA LYS A 116 0.89 11.50 8.59
C LYS A 116 0.24 12.89 8.44
N GLU A 117 0.44 13.54 7.30
CA GLU A 117 -0.16 14.84 7.01
C GLU A 117 -1.70 14.79 7.09
N LEU A 118 -2.30 13.79 6.48
CA LEU A 118 -3.75 13.63 6.45
C LEU A 118 -4.33 13.29 7.83
N ILE A 119 -3.63 12.50 8.66
CA ILE A 119 -4.01 12.21 10.05
C ILE A 119 -3.99 13.51 10.86
N GLU A 120 -2.91 14.28 10.80
CA GLU A 120 -2.74 15.52 11.57
C GLU A 120 -3.78 16.58 11.14
N LYS A 121 -4.01 16.73 9.85
CA LYS A 121 -4.92 17.76 9.31
C LYS A 121 -6.41 17.45 9.49
N TYR A 122 -6.78 16.16 9.42
CA TYR A 122 -8.19 15.76 9.37
C TYR A 122 -8.63 14.89 10.54
N ASN A 123 -7.80 14.67 11.53
CA ASN A 123 -8.06 13.76 12.64
C ASN A 123 -8.49 12.36 12.13
N GLY A 124 -7.90 11.91 11.03
CA GLY A 124 -8.24 10.66 10.35
C GLY A 124 -7.62 9.44 11.00
N ILE A 125 -8.10 8.26 10.59
CA ILE A 125 -7.48 6.99 10.94
C ILE A 125 -7.04 6.26 9.68
N VAL A 126 -5.98 5.46 9.80
CA VAL A 126 -5.45 4.65 8.73
C VAL A 126 -5.61 3.18 9.08
N LEU A 127 -6.19 2.40 8.19
CA LEU A 127 -6.29 0.95 8.27
C LEU A 127 -5.36 0.33 7.23
N THR A 128 -4.58 -0.68 7.63
CA THR A 128 -3.69 -1.39 6.71
C THR A 128 -4.21 -2.79 6.43
N ILE A 129 -4.31 -3.13 5.15
CA ILE A 129 -4.62 -4.48 4.65
C ILE A 129 -3.33 -5.07 4.12
N SER A 130 -2.76 -6.04 4.82
CA SER A 130 -1.47 -6.66 4.50
C SER A 130 -1.57 -8.14 4.12
N ASN A 131 -2.74 -8.76 4.31
CA ASN A 131 -2.98 -10.17 4.01
C ASN A 131 -4.46 -10.46 3.73
N ALA A 132 -4.76 -11.68 3.31
CA ALA A 132 -6.11 -12.13 2.98
C ALA A 132 -7.07 -12.08 4.18
N ASP A 133 -6.60 -12.36 5.39
CA ASP A 133 -7.43 -12.34 6.59
C ASP A 133 -7.88 -10.91 6.91
N ASN A 134 -6.96 -9.94 6.84
CA ASN A 134 -7.32 -8.53 6.97
C ASN A 134 -8.32 -8.10 5.90
N LEU A 135 -8.15 -8.56 4.66
CA LEU A 135 -9.07 -8.24 3.59
C LEU A 135 -10.49 -8.76 3.88
N GLN A 136 -10.62 -9.99 4.43
CA GLN A 136 -11.91 -10.58 4.81
C GLN A 136 -12.58 -9.83 5.96
N LEU A 137 -11.80 -9.38 6.95
CA LEU A 137 -12.31 -8.65 8.12
C LEU A 137 -12.60 -7.16 7.82
N TYR A 138 -12.05 -6.61 6.75
CA TYR A 138 -12.11 -5.19 6.45
C TYR A 138 -13.52 -4.61 6.38
N PRO A 139 -14.51 -5.26 5.75
CA PRO A 139 -15.88 -4.75 5.75
C PRO A 139 -16.50 -4.62 7.14
N ASP A 140 -16.21 -5.58 8.01
CA ASP A 140 -16.72 -5.56 9.39
C ASP A 140 -15.99 -4.50 10.23
N ALA A 141 -14.68 -4.33 10.01
CA ALA A 141 -13.89 -3.28 10.62
C ALA A 141 -14.43 -1.88 10.25
N LEU A 142 -14.73 -1.65 8.99
CA LEU A 142 -15.32 -0.39 8.55
C LEU A 142 -16.73 -0.16 9.14
N ARG A 143 -17.58 -1.21 9.17
CA ARG A 143 -18.90 -1.11 9.80
C ARG A 143 -18.79 -0.74 11.27
N ALA A 144 -17.94 -1.43 12.03
CA ALA A 144 -17.75 -1.16 13.45
C ALA A 144 -17.31 0.30 13.70
N ILE A 145 -16.42 0.85 12.85
CA ILE A 145 -16.04 2.26 12.96
C ILE A 145 -17.23 3.17 12.62
N ARG A 146 -17.98 2.88 11.55
CA ARG A 146 -19.14 3.71 11.14
C ARG A 146 -20.28 3.71 12.13
N ASP A 147 -20.47 2.62 12.87
CA ASP A 147 -21.49 2.51 13.93
C ASP A 147 -21.19 3.46 15.10
N VAL A 148 -19.89 3.72 15.37
CA VAL A 148 -19.46 4.62 16.46
C VAL A 148 -19.15 6.02 15.93
N GLU A 149 -18.44 6.12 14.83
CA GLU A 149 -17.96 7.36 14.22
C GLU A 149 -18.39 7.46 12.74
N PRO A 150 -19.65 7.82 12.44
CA PRO A 150 -20.20 7.81 11.07
C PRO A 150 -19.42 8.68 10.08
N ASP A 151 -18.92 9.82 10.54
CA ASP A 151 -18.25 10.83 9.71
C ASP A 151 -16.71 10.73 9.75
N ARG A 152 -16.15 9.72 10.45
CA ARG A 152 -14.70 9.56 10.57
C ARG A 152 -14.04 9.42 9.21
N LYS A 153 -13.01 10.21 8.94
CA LYS A 153 -12.19 10.07 7.72
C LYS A 153 -11.29 8.87 7.84
N ILE A 154 -11.37 7.96 6.88
CA ILE A 154 -10.63 6.71 6.88
C ILE A 154 -9.77 6.66 5.62
N ILE A 155 -8.50 6.30 5.83
CA ILE A 155 -7.57 5.96 4.76
C ILE A 155 -7.32 4.46 4.88
N THR A 156 -7.46 3.73 3.79
CA THR A 156 -7.11 2.32 3.71
C THR A 156 -5.88 2.15 2.84
N ILE A 157 -4.87 1.47 3.35
CA ILE A 157 -3.65 1.15 2.62
C ILE A 157 -3.68 -0.34 2.26
N ILE A 158 -3.42 -0.64 0.99
CA ILE A 158 -3.23 -2.00 0.47
C ILE A 158 -1.85 -2.04 -0.17
N GLU A 159 -0.83 -2.52 0.56
CA GLU A 159 0.52 -2.67 0.01
C GLU A 159 0.61 -3.97 -0.79
N ASP A 160 1.42 -3.96 -1.85
CA ASP A 160 1.69 -5.11 -2.72
C ASP A 160 0.40 -5.78 -3.25
N LEU A 161 -0.43 -4.98 -3.92
CA LEU A 161 -1.71 -5.41 -4.48
C LEU A 161 -1.60 -6.68 -5.35
N ASP A 162 -0.45 -6.87 -6.00
CA ASP A 162 -0.15 -8.05 -6.81
C ASP A 162 -0.18 -9.35 -6.00
N ALA A 163 0.13 -9.33 -4.70
CA ALA A 163 0.02 -10.49 -3.83
C ALA A 163 -1.42 -11.01 -3.66
N PHE A 164 -2.43 -10.15 -3.88
CA PHE A 164 -3.85 -10.51 -3.81
C PHE A 164 -4.44 -10.94 -5.16
N THR A 165 -3.68 -10.77 -6.26
CA THR A 165 -4.21 -10.88 -7.63
C THR A 165 -3.68 -12.08 -8.41
N ASP A 166 -2.98 -13.05 -7.78
CA ASP A 166 -2.37 -14.20 -8.45
C ASP A 166 -3.36 -14.93 -9.37
N GLU A 167 -2.99 -15.02 -10.66
CA GLU A 167 -3.81 -15.57 -11.75
C GLU A 167 -3.81 -17.12 -11.81
N ASP A 168 -2.95 -17.79 -11.05
CA ASP A 168 -2.75 -19.24 -11.16
C ASP A 168 -3.91 -20.11 -10.62
N ASN A 169 -4.95 -19.50 -10.04
CA ASN A 169 -6.16 -20.19 -9.62
C ASN A 169 -7.28 -20.11 -10.68
N THR A 170 -7.38 -21.14 -11.48
CA THR A 170 -8.41 -21.39 -12.51
C THR A 170 -9.85 -21.40 -11.96
N TYR A 171 -10.03 -21.49 -10.67
CA TYR A 171 -11.31 -21.44 -9.95
C TYR A 171 -11.37 -20.19 -9.07
N GLY A 172 -11.67 -19.03 -9.65
CA GLY A 172 -11.99 -17.78 -9.00
C GLY A 172 -11.48 -17.60 -7.55
N ASN A 173 -10.29 -17.03 -7.37
CA ASN A 173 -9.72 -16.79 -6.05
C ASN A 173 -10.71 -15.95 -5.21
N PRO A 174 -11.26 -16.46 -4.07
CA PRO A 174 -12.22 -15.74 -3.24
C PRO A 174 -11.69 -14.38 -2.76
N VAL A 175 -10.39 -14.30 -2.49
CA VAL A 175 -9.68 -13.07 -2.07
C VAL A 175 -9.75 -12.02 -3.16
N ASN A 176 -9.51 -12.42 -4.40
CA ASN A 176 -9.57 -11.56 -5.56
C ASN A 176 -11.00 -11.02 -5.80
N SER A 177 -12.02 -11.87 -5.67
CA SER A 177 -13.43 -11.46 -5.79
C SER A 177 -13.83 -10.48 -4.69
N LEU A 178 -13.38 -10.71 -3.46
CA LEU A 178 -13.62 -9.82 -2.32
C LEU A 178 -12.96 -8.46 -2.52
N LEU A 179 -11.69 -8.44 -2.95
CA LEU A 179 -10.97 -7.22 -3.27
C LEU A 179 -11.69 -6.40 -4.35
N LEU A 180 -12.16 -7.06 -5.41
CA LEU A 180 -12.94 -6.40 -6.45
C LEU A 180 -14.22 -5.79 -5.91
N ASN A 181 -14.96 -6.51 -5.06
CA ASN A 181 -16.18 -6.03 -4.43
C ASN A 181 -15.93 -4.80 -3.53
N ILE A 182 -14.82 -4.80 -2.80
CA ILE A 182 -14.41 -3.66 -1.97
C ILE A 182 -14.11 -2.45 -2.88
N LEU A 183 -13.32 -2.65 -3.93
CA LEU A 183 -12.97 -1.59 -4.87
C LEU A 183 -14.16 -1.10 -5.70
N ASP A 184 -15.10 -1.95 -6.07
CA ASP A 184 -16.33 -1.57 -6.78
C ASP A 184 -17.35 -0.86 -5.87
N GLY A 185 -17.17 -0.92 -4.53
CA GLY A 185 -18.08 -0.31 -3.55
C GLY A 185 -19.40 -1.04 -3.41
N ALA A 186 -19.43 -2.34 -3.71
CA ALA A 186 -20.59 -3.21 -3.51
C ALA A 186 -21.03 -3.26 -2.03
N GLN A 187 -20.12 -3.00 -1.12
CA GLN A 187 -20.40 -2.72 0.28
C GLN A 187 -20.35 -1.19 0.43
N THR A 188 -21.49 -0.56 0.67
CA THR A 188 -21.72 0.91 0.72
C THR A 188 -20.93 1.62 1.82
N LEU A 189 -19.61 1.59 1.72
CA LEU A 189 -18.71 2.23 2.68
C LEU A 189 -18.32 3.60 2.14
N SER A 190 -18.93 4.64 2.67
CA SER A 190 -18.65 6.04 2.30
C SER A 190 -17.55 6.65 3.17
N ASN A 191 -17.00 7.78 2.70
CA ASN A 191 -15.97 8.57 3.38
C ASN A 191 -14.64 7.79 3.59
N VAL A 192 -14.24 7.03 2.56
CA VAL A 192 -13.01 6.24 2.57
C VAL A 192 -12.13 6.63 1.38
N VAL A 193 -10.85 6.79 1.66
CA VAL A 193 -9.78 6.88 0.65
C VAL A 193 -8.99 5.59 0.68
N THR A 194 -8.87 4.91 -0.45
CA THR A 194 -8.03 3.70 -0.57
C THR A 194 -6.79 4.01 -1.38
N ILE A 195 -5.62 3.67 -0.86
CA ILE A 195 -4.34 3.80 -1.55
C ILE A 195 -3.75 2.40 -1.68
N ALA A 196 -3.73 1.86 -2.89
CA ALA A 196 -3.11 0.59 -3.21
C ALA A 196 -1.74 0.80 -3.87
N THR A 197 -0.79 -0.10 -3.62
CA THR A 197 0.53 -0.09 -4.27
C THR A 197 0.83 -1.40 -4.95
N THR A 198 1.67 -1.36 -5.98
CA THR A 198 2.26 -2.55 -6.61
C THR A 198 3.63 -2.21 -7.20
N ASN A 199 4.51 -3.21 -7.23
CA ASN A 199 5.75 -3.15 -8.00
C ASN A 199 5.58 -3.71 -9.42
N TYR A 200 4.46 -4.39 -9.71
CA TYR A 200 4.23 -5.15 -10.93
C TYR A 200 2.89 -4.80 -11.55
N ILE A 201 2.82 -3.60 -12.15
CA ILE A 201 1.57 -3.13 -12.79
C ILE A 201 1.10 -4.07 -13.90
N GLU A 202 2.00 -4.79 -14.54
CA GLU A 202 1.69 -5.78 -15.56
C GLU A 202 1.00 -7.03 -15.00
N LYS A 203 1.25 -7.40 -13.71
CA LYS A 203 0.56 -8.49 -13.04
C LYS A 203 -0.85 -8.11 -12.61
N ILE A 204 -1.14 -6.82 -12.50
CA ILE A 204 -2.47 -6.33 -12.18
C ILE A 204 -3.35 -6.52 -13.41
N ALA A 205 -4.25 -7.49 -13.36
CA ALA A 205 -5.14 -7.83 -14.46
C ALA A 205 -5.90 -6.60 -14.98
N GLY A 206 -6.18 -6.57 -16.29
CA GLY A 206 -6.90 -5.47 -16.94
C GLY A 206 -8.25 -5.14 -16.28
N ARG A 207 -8.86 -6.13 -15.60
CA ARG A 207 -10.08 -5.93 -14.81
C ARG A 207 -9.92 -4.96 -13.62
N TYR A 208 -8.70 -4.75 -13.12
CA TYR A 208 -8.44 -3.77 -12.06
C TYR A 208 -8.17 -2.37 -12.62
N LYS A 209 -7.25 -2.26 -13.58
CA LYS A 209 -6.80 -0.96 -14.09
C LYS A 209 -7.68 -0.36 -15.19
N ASN A 210 -8.41 -1.20 -15.95
CA ASN A 210 -9.22 -0.73 -17.07
C ASN A 210 -10.68 -0.40 -16.70
N ARG A 211 -11.07 -0.49 -15.42
CA ARG A 211 -12.39 -0.06 -14.94
C ARG A 211 -12.25 1.20 -14.09
N PRO A 212 -12.68 2.36 -14.59
CA PRO A 212 -12.59 3.64 -13.86
C PRO A 212 -13.31 3.64 -12.50
N SER A 213 -14.24 2.71 -12.29
CA SER A 213 -14.95 2.57 -11.01
C SER A 213 -14.10 1.96 -9.90
N ARG A 214 -12.97 1.31 -10.21
CA ARG A 214 -12.11 0.62 -9.23
C ARG A 214 -11.00 1.49 -8.71
N PHE A 215 -10.24 2.07 -9.62
CA PHE A 215 -9.24 3.07 -9.30
C PHE A 215 -9.57 4.36 -10.04
N ASP A 216 -9.82 5.41 -9.28
CA ASP A 216 -10.12 6.75 -9.81
C ASP A 216 -8.87 7.40 -10.39
N LEU A 217 -7.70 7.04 -9.87
CA LEU A 217 -6.41 7.49 -10.35
C LEU A 217 -5.39 6.34 -10.28
N VAL A 218 -4.75 6.06 -11.42
CA VAL A 218 -3.62 5.13 -11.53
C VAL A 218 -2.40 5.96 -11.89
N MET A 219 -1.36 5.91 -11.07
CA MET A 219 -0.21 6.79 -11.21
C MET A 219 1.10 6.02 -11.06
N GLU A 220 2.05 6.33 -11.94
CA GLU A 220 3.44 5.91 -11.78
C GLU A 220 4.14 6.81 -10.76
N PHE A 221 4.86 6.17 -9.84
CA PHE A 221 5.80 6.86 -8.98
C PHE A 221 7.20 6.63 -9.56
N PRO A 222 7.79 7.65 -10.21
CA PRO A 222 9.01 7.49 -10.98
C PRO A 222 10.23 7.29 -10.09
N LEU A 223 11.33 6.84 -10.70
CA LEU A 223 12.66 6.90 -10.07
C LEU A 223 12.98 8.34 -9.64
N PRO A 224 13.80 8.52 -8.59
CA PRO A 224 14.13 9.84 -8.08
C PRO A 224 14.88 10.67 -9.13
N ASN A 225 14.43 11.90 -9.36
CA ASN A 225 15.11 12.86 -10.21
C ASN A 225 16.41 13.34 -9.55
N SER A 226 17.21 14.15 -10.23
CA SER A 226 18.50 14.63 -9.75
C SER A 226 18.40 15.40 -8.42
N GLU A 227 17.36 16.21 -8.27
CA GLU A 227 17.10 16.98 -7.04
C GLU A 227 16.75 16.06 -5.85
N SER A 228 15.89 15.09 -6.08
CA SER A 228 15.52 14.08 -5.07
C SER A 228 16.74 13.24 -4.67
N ARG A 229 17.58 12.82 -5.62
CA ARG A 229 18.82 12.08 -5.31
C ARG A 229 19.78 12.92 -4.49
N ARG A 230 20.00 14.18 -4.87
CA ARG A 230 20.81 15.14 -4.12
C ARG A 230 20.32 15.26 -2.67
N MET A 231 19.06 15.59 -2.50
CA MET A 231 18.45 15.75 -1.18
C MET A 231 18.56 14.47 -0.35
N PHE A 232 18.34 13.30 -0.97
CA PHE A 232 18.44 12.03 -0.27
C PHE A 232 19.87 11.77 0.23
N ILE A 233 20.88 11.98 -0.59
CA ILE A 233 22.30 11.82 -0.22
C ILE A 233 22.66 12.81 0.91
N GLU A 234 22.34 14.09 0.77
CA GLU A 234 22.62 15.12 1.77
C GLU A 234 21.97 14.83 3.14
N LYS A 235 20.74 14.28 3.12
CA LYS A 235 20.00 13.96 4.36
C LYS A 235 20.44 12.65 5.01
N SER A 236 20.96 11.70 4.21
CA SER A 236 21.32 10.36 4.68
C SER A 236 22.78 10.25 5.09
N VAL A 237 23.65 11.14 4.63
CA VAL A 237 25.07 11.18 4.98
C VAL A 237 25.29 12.18 6.11
N LEU A 238 26.18 11.83 7.05
CA LEU A 238 26.52 12.75 8.14
C LEU A 238 27.16 14.04 7.61
N PRO A 239 26.89 15.22 8.22
CA PRO A 239 27.47 16.50 7.77
C PRO A 239 29.02 16.53 7.71
N ALA A 240 29.69 15.74 8.55
CA ALA A 240 31.14 15.62 8.55
C ALA A 240 31.65 14.80 7.38
N ASP A 241 30.86 13.81 6.92
CA ASP A 241 31.24 12.85 5.92
C ASP A 241 30.87 13.31 4.50
N ILE A 242 29.84 14.15 4.34
CA ILE A 242 29.42 14.68 3.04
C ILE A 242 30.57 15.40 2.30
N LYS A 243 31.51 15.99 3.06
CA LYS A 243 32.71 16.66 2.52
C LYS A 243 33.74 15.69 1.90
N LYS A 244 33.60 14.38 2.16
CA LYS A 244 34.52 13.34 1.65
C LYS A 244 34.18 12.91 0.21
N ILE A 245 33.02 13.34 -0.30
CA ILE A 245 32.54 12.98 -1.64
C ILE A 245 32.35 14.22 -2.50
N ASN A 246 32.45 14.04 -3.80
CA ASN A 246 31.95 15.03 -4.77
C ASN A 246 30.45 14.79 -4.99
N LEU A 247 29.61 15.56 -4.30
CA LEU A 247 28.16 15.38 -4.35
C LEU A 247 27.59 15.50 -5.77
N ASP A 248 28.09 16.44 -6.58
CA ASP A 248 27.61 16.63 -7.96
C ASP A 248 27.91 15.41 -8.83
N GLU A 249 29.09 14.82 -8.65
CA GLU A 249 29.50 13.58 -9.33
C GLU A 249 28.68 12.39 -8.87
N TRP A 250 28.42 12.26 -7.57
CA TRP A 250 27.57 11.21 -7.02
C TRP A 250 26.13 11.31 -7.55
N VAL A 251 25.54 12.51 -7.58
CA VAL A 251 24.22 12.73 -8.16
C VAL A 251 24.18 12.33 -9.64
N LYS A 252 25.24 12.61 -10.40
CA LYS A 252 25.34 12.20 -11.80
C LYS A 252 25.49 10.69 -11.95
N LYS A 253 26.40 10.06 -11.17
CA LYS A 253 26.66 8.61 -11.23
C LYS A 253 25.49 7.77 -10.74
N THR A 254 24.57 8.32 -9.91
CA THR A 254 23.38 7.64 -9.41
C THR A 254 22.15 7.82 -10.32
N GLU A 255 22.31 8.32 -11.53
CA GLU A 255 21.23 8.39 -12.51
C GLU A 255 20.68 6.98 -12.79
N GLY A 256 19.34 6.83 -12.76
CA GLY A 256 18.66 5.55 -12.89
C GLY A 256 18.63 4.68 -11.61
N PHE A 257 19.23 5.11 -10.51
CA PHE A 257 19.19 4.39 -9.25
C PHE A 257 17.90 4.69 -8.49
N SER A 258 17.32 3.65 -7.85
CA SER A 258 16.27 3.81 -6.87
C SER A 258 16.82 4.37 -5.55
N ILE A 259 15.92 4.79 -4.65
CA ILE A 259 16.31 5.24 -3.30
C ILE A 259 17.05 4.15 -2.52
N ASP A 260 16.61 2.89 -2.64
CA ASP A 260 17.28 1.77 -1.97
C ASP A 260 18.67 1.51 -2.54
N HIS A 261 18.87 1.67 -3.85
CA HIS A 261 20.21 1.58 -4.46
C HIS A 261 21.14 2.68 -3.91
N ILE A 262 20.64 3.91 -3.77
CA ILE A 262 21.45 5.01 -3.21
C ILE A 262 21.74 4.78 -1.74
N ASN A 263 20.78 4.24 -0.99
CA ASN A 263 20.99 3.89 0.42
C ASN A 263 22.05 2.80 0.59
N GLU A 264 22.01 1.74 -0.24
CA GLU A 264 23.04 0.70 -0.25
C GLU A 264 24.42 1.26 -0.62
N LEU A 265 24.49 2.18 -1.59
CA LEU A 265 25.74 2.87 -1.95
C LEU A 265 26.35 3.62 -0.75
N ILE A 266 25.50 4.36 -0.01
CA ILE A 266 25.90 5.09 1.18
C ILE A 266 26.41 4.11 2.26
N LEU A 267 25.73 2.98 2.46
CA LEU A 267 26.15 1.96 3.42
C LEU A 267 27.51 1.34 3.03
N LEU A 268 27.69 0.95 1.78
CA LEU A 268 28.95 0.36 1.32
C LEU A 268 30.12 1.29 1.51
N TYR A 269 29.99 2.55 1.13
CA TYR A 269 31.07 3.53 1.19
C TYR A 269 31.34 4.02 2.62
N PHE A 270 30.33 4.50 3.33
CA PHE A 270 30.54 5.16 4.63
C PHE A 270 30.54 4.21 5.84
N VAL A 271 29.84 3.07 5.74
CA VAL A 271 29.71 2.14 6.88
C VAL A 271 30.65 0.95 6.74
N PHE A 272 30.68 0.32 5.56
CA PHE A 272 31.55 -0.84 5.28
C PHE A 272 32.98 -0.44 4.88
N GLY A 273 33.21 0.82 4.48
CA GLY A 273 34.55 1.33 4.15
C GLY A 273 35.10 0.83 2.78
N HIS A 274 34.22 0.42 1.87
CA HIS A 274 34.62 0.11 0.49
C HIS A 274 35.09 1.37 -0.26
N THR A 275 35.88 1.19 -1.31
CA THR A 275 36.23 2.31 -2.18
C THR A 275 34.99 2.80 -2.96
N GLU A 276 35.06 4.01 -3.50
CA GLU A 276 33.96 4.56 -4.31
C GLU A 276 33.68 3.67 -5.52
N GLU A 277 34.72 3.24 -6.22
CA GLU A 277 34.65 2.41 -7.43
C GLU A 277 33.98 1.05 -7.12
N GLU A 278 34.39 0.38 -6.03
CA GLU A 278 33.83 -0.91 -5.62
C GLU A 278 32.34 -0.76 -5.26
N SER A 279 31.99 0.31 -4.52
CA SER A 279 30.62 0.59 -4.09
C SER A 279 29.69 0.82 -5.27
N PHE A 280 30.10 1.68 -6.22
CA PHE A 280 29.33 1.95 -7.44
C PHE A 280 29.21 0.71 -8.33
N ALA A 281 30.29 -0.04 -8.54
CA ALA A 281 30.27 -1.26 -9.36
C ALA A 281 29.30 -2.30 -8.81
N ARG A 282 29.28 -2.49 -7.47
CA ARG A 282 28.38 -3.42 -6.80
C ARG A 282 26.91 -3.01 -6.93
N VAL A 283 26.60 -1.74 -6.65
CA VAL A 283 25.21 -1.24 -6.72
C VAL A 283 24.70 -1.22 -8.16
N LYS A 284 25.55 -0.86 -9.13
CA LYS A 284 25.20 -0.90 -10.55
C LYS A 284 24.81 -2.30 -11.00
N LYS A 285 25.58 -3.32 -10.59
CA LYS A 285 25.23 -4.72 -10.87
C LYS A 285 23.91 -5.14 -10.23
N MET A 286 23.55 -4.63 -9.03
CA MET A 286 22.25 -4.87 -8.41
C MET A 286 21.11 -4.25 -9.21
N ALA A 287 21.29 -3.02 -9.70
CA ALA A 287 20.29 -2.33 -10.51
C ALA A 287 20.03 -3.06 -11.84
N GLU A 288 21.10 -3.48 -12.54
CA GLU A 288 21.01 -4.23 -13.81
C GLU A 288 20.31 -5.60 -13.64
N ASN A 289 20.53 -6.30 -12.52
CA ASN A 289 19.88 -7.58 -12.25
C ASN A 289 18.37 -7.43 -12.00
N ASN A 290 17.94 -6.32 -11.40
CA ASN A 290 16.50 -6.05 -11.21
C ASN A 290 15.78 -5.82 -12.55
N ASP A 291 16.41 -5.14 -13.49
CA ASP A 291 15.88 -4.89 -14.84
C ASP A 291 15.77 -6.18 -15.66
N THR A 292 16.71 -7.09 -15.53
CA THR A 292 16.69 -8.39 -16.23
C THR A 292 15.58 -9.30 -15.71
N LEU A 293 15.34 -9.37 -14.41
CA LEU A 293 14.25 -10.17 -13.81
C LEU A 293 12.87 -9.66 -14.23
N VAL A 294 12.68 -8.34 -14.32
CA VAL A 294 11.42 -7.73 -14.79
C VAL A 294 11.19 -8.03 -16.28
N ASN A 295 12.24 -7.94 -17.10
CA ASN A 295 12.15 -8.19 -18.54
C ASN A 295 11.99 -9.66 -18.90
N GLU A 296 12.62 -10.60 -18.18
CA GLU A 296 12.49 -12.04 -18.41
C GLU A 296 11.09 -12.56 -18.07
N THR A 297 10.44 -12.05 -17.02
CA THR A 297 9.05 -12.41 -16.70
C THR A 297 8.07 -11.90 -17.74
N SER A 298 8.29 -10.73 -18.32
CA SER A 298 7.45 -10.19 -19.41
C SER A 298 7.66 -10.91 -20.75
N THR A 299 8.89 -11.34 -21.05
CA THR A 299 9.23 -11.99 -22.33
C THR A 299 8.78 -13.46 -22.36
N LYS A 300 8.93 -14.22 -21.26
CA LYS A 300 8.45 -15.62 -21.18
C LYS A 300 6.95 -15.75 -21.33
N ARG A 301 6.16 -14.79 -20.84
CA ARG A 301 4.70 -14.79 -21.03
C ARG A 301 4.26 -14.48 -22.48
N LYS A 302 4.97 -13.66 -23.22
CA LYS A 302 4.67 -13.41 -24.65
C LYS A 302 4.88 -14.65 -25.53
N VAL A 303 5.83 -15.54 -25.17
CA VAL A 303 6.12 -16.76 -25.96
C VAL A 303 5.14 -17.89 -25.65
N ILE A 304 4.57 -17.97 -24.44
CA ILE A 304 3.60 -19.02 -24.06
C ILE A 304 2.20 -18.74 -24.63
N GLY A 305 1.80 -17.47 -24.75
CA GLY A 305 0.48 -17.09 -25.30
C GLY A 305 0.32 -17.31 -26.80
N PHE A 306 1.37 -17.36 -27.58
CA PHE A 306 1.29 -17.50 -29.05
C PHE A 306 1.44 -18.94 -29.58
N LYS A 307 1.95 -19.89 -28.80
CA LYS A 307 2.10 -21.28 -29.26
C LYS A 307 0.84 -22.16 -29.09
N ASN A 308 -0.12 -21.75 -28.27
CA ASN A 308 -1.33 -22.54 -28.05
C ASN A 308 -2.52 -22.18 -28.95
N MET A 309 -2.40 -21.20 -29.85
CA MET A 309 -3.49 -20.85 -30.76
C MET A 309 -3.38 -21.46 -32.15
N GLN A 310 -2.26 -22.08 -32.51
CA GLN A 310 -2.04 -22.68 -33.82
C GLN A 310 -2.26 -24.21 -33.89
N SER A 311 -2.47 -24.90 -32.76
CA SER A 311 -2.66 -26.35 -32.73
C SER A 311 -4.13 -26.83 -32.56
N VAL A 312 -5.09 -25.92 -32.56
CA VAL A 312 -6.54 -26.26 -32.41
C VAL A 312 -7.32 -26.15 -33.71
N CYS A 313 -6.72 -25.66 -34.80
CA CYS A 313 -7.40 -25.51 -36.10
C CYS A 313 -7.20 -26.66 -37.07
N ASP A 314 -6.39 -27.69 -36.77
CA ASP A 314 -6.07 -28.79 -37.69
C ASP A 314 -6.56 -30.19 -37.25
N ALA A 315 -7.62 -30.28 -36.47
CA ALA A 315 -8.22 -31.59 -36.16
C ALA A 315 -9.72 -31.57 -36.46
N GLU A 316 -10.03 -32.37 -37.48
CA GLU A 316 -11.28 -33.10 -37.74
C GLU A 316 -12.39 -32.42 -38.56
N ASN A 317 -12.36 -32.74 -39.86
CA ASN A 317 -13.55 -32.89 -40.68
C ASN A 317 -14.34 -34.17 -40.26
N PRO A 318 -15.58 -34.10 -39.82
CA PRO A 318 -16.36 -35.31 -39.61
C PRO A 318 -16.99 -35.76 -40.94
N THR A 319 -16.70 -37.00 -41.32
CA THR A 319 -17.32 -37.78 -42.39
C THR A 319 -18.83 -37.91 -42.16
N PRO A 320 -19.69 -37.82 -43.20
CA PRO A 320 -21.15 -37.93 -43.06
C PRO A 320 -21.59 -39.38 -42.83
N LEU A 321 -22.32 -39.60 -41.74
CA LEU A 321 -23.01 -40.87 -41.46
C LEU A 321 -24.15 -41.12 -42.47
N ARG A 322 -24.08 -42.28 -43.13
CA ARG A 322 -25.11 -42.83 -44.02
C ARG A 322 -26.39 -43.12 -43.22
N ALA A 323 -27.49 -42.68 -43.78
CA ALA A 323 -28.81 -43.12 -43.37
C ALA A 323 -29.00 -44.63 -43.62
N SER A 324 -29.40 -45.38 -42.59
CA SER A 324 -29.94 -46.73 -42.71
C SER A 324 -31.42 -46.69 -42.38
N LYS A 325 -32.20 -47.11 -43.41
CA LYS A 325 -33.60 -47.42 -43.25
C LYS A 325 -33.77 -48.67 -42.38
N TYR A 326 -34.59 -48.59 -41.35
CA TYR A 326 -35.78 -49.46 -41.13
C TYR A 326 -36.54 -48.88 -39.94
#